data_0ad3b9886e237209b9ddf99df722007d
#
_entry.id   0ad3b9886e237209b9ddf99df722007d
#
_cell.length_a   1.000
_cell.length_b   1.000
_cell.length_c   1.000
_cell.angle_alpha   90.00
_cell.angle_beta   90.00
_cell.angle_gamma   90.00
#
_symmetry.space_group_name_H-M   'P 1'
#
loop_
_entity.id
_entity.type
_entity.pdbx_description
1 polymer ?
#
loop_
_entity_poly.entity_id
_entity_poly.type
_entity_poly.pdbx_seq_one_letter_code
_entity_poly.pdbx_strand_id
1 'polypeptide(L)'
;MEKNKALDAAMAQIERAFGKGSIMRMGARAGDEQIEVIPSGSLGLDLAVGIGGLPRGRIIEIYGPESSGKTTLALHAIAEAQRRGGTCAFIDAEHALDPTYARKLGVDVDNLLISQPDAGEQALEIADTLVRSGAIDILVVDSVAALVPRAELEGEMGDSHMGLHARLMSQALRKITGSVSRSNCMLIFLNQIRMKIGVMFGNPETTTGGNALKFYASLRLEIRRIGQIKDREEVVGNQTRVKVVKNKLAPPFRQVEFDIMYGEGISKVGELLDLGVKAGIVEKSGAWFSYDSQRIGQGRENAKQFLREHRALADAIEVKVREHSGVIANTMLAAPDDTEEAEAAE
;
A
#
# COMPACT_ATOMS: atom_id res chain seq x y z
N MET A 1 13.71 13.93 43.78
CA MET A 1 12.27 14.06 44.16
C MET A 1 11.62 15.32 43.59
N GLU A 2 12.26 16.52 43.64
CA GLU A 2 11.64 17.75 43.14
C GLU A 2 11.39 17.79 41.64
N LYS A 3 12.31 17.26 40.80
CA LYS A 3 12.13 17.21 39.34
C LYS A 3 10.91 16.39 38.90
N ASN A 4 10.63 15.30 39.59
CA ASN A 4 9.45 14.45 39.24
C ASN A 4 8.15 15.15 39.62
N LYS A 5 8.10 15.84 40.78
CA LYS A 5 6.91 16.62 41.17
C LYS A 5 6.66 17.78 40.22
N ALA A 6 7.72 18.47 39.78
CA ALA A 6 7.59 19.52 38.78
C ALA A 6 7.11 19.01 37.42
N LEU A 7 7.60 17.83 36.99
CA LEU A 7 7.14 17.17 35.76
C LEU A 7 5.68 16.75 35.85
N ASP A 8 5.26 16.15 36.95
CA ASP A 8 3.87 15.72 37.16
C ASP A 8 2.92 16.93 37.19
N ALA A 9 3.33 18.04 37.81
CA ALA A 9 2.59 19.31 37.79
C ALA A 9 2.47 19.89 36.38
N ALA A 10 3.56 19.86 35.59
CA ALA A 10 3.54 20.31 34.19
C ALA A 10 2.63 19.41 33.32
N MET A 11 2.68 18.10 33.49
CA MET A 11 1.79 17.17 32.77
C MET A 11 0.32 17.43 33.12
N ALA A 12 0.00 17.62 34.41
CA ALA A 12 -1.36 17.95 34.83
C ALA A 12 -1.85 19.32 34.27
N GLN A 13 -0.96 20.31 34.15
CA GLN A 13 -1.29 21.59 33.54
C GLN A 13 -1.57 21.45 32.04
N ILE A 14 -0.77 20.66 31.31
CA ILE A 14 -0.96 20.36 29.87
C ILE A 14 -2.30 19.65 29.67
N GLU A 15 -2.62 18.64 30.46
CA GLU A 15 -3.88 17.93 30.37
C GLU A 15 -5.10 18.82 30.66
N ARG A 16 -4.98 19.76 31.59
CA ARG A 16 -6.04 20.75 31.84
C ARG A 16 -6.25 21.72 30.68
N ALA A 17 -5.16 22.15 30.05
CA ALA A 17 -5.20 23.11 28.95
C ALA A 17 -5.64 22.49 27.62
N PHE A 18 -5.21 21.27 27.31
CA PHE A 18 -5.34 20.64 25.99
C PHE A 18 -6.17 19.36 25.99
N GLY A 19 -6.66 18.92 27.13
CA GLY A 19 -7.47 17.71 27.29
C GLY A 19 -6.65 16.49 27.77
N LYS A 20 -7.37 15.55 28.35
CA LYS A 20 -6.79 14.31 28.90
C LYS A 20 -6.14 13.50 27.78
N GLY A 21 -4.92 13.04 28.01
CA GLY A 21 -4.14 12.28 27.01
C GLY A 21 -3.36 13.14 26.01
N SER A 22 -3.36 14.49 26.17
CA SER A 22 -2.51 15.40 25.33
C SER A 22 -1.02 15.24 25.56
N ILE A 23 -0.64 14.68 26.70
CA ILE A 23 0.72 14.26 27.03
C ILE A 23 0.67 12.92 27.78
N MET A 24 1.63 12.03 27.46
CA MET A 24 1.72 10.74 28.16
C MET A 24 3.16 10.25 28.17
N ARG A 25 3.48 9.37 29.11
CA ARG A 25 4.77 8.66 29.10
C ARG A 25 4.68 7.52 28.11
N MET A 26 5.64 7.39 27.21
CA MET A 26 5.63 6.35 26.17
C MET A 26 5.51 4.93 26.76
N GLY A 27 6.16 4.65 27.89
CA GLY A 27 6.05 3.36 28.60
C GLY A 27 4.67 3.08 29.20
N ALA A 28 3.81 4.09 29.40
CA ALA A 28 2.45 3.87 29.87
C ALA A 28 1.50 3.36 28.74
N ARG A 29 1.89 3.53 27.48
CA ARG A 29 1.26 2.94 26.28
C ARG A 29 1.88 1.60 25.85
N ALA A 30 2.93 1.14 26.54
CA ALA A 30 3.67 -0.08 26.19
C ALA A 30 2.92 -1.40 26.49
N GLY A 31 1.61 -1.36 26.71
CA GLY A 31 0.70 -2.48 26.66
C GLY A 31 0.00 -2.52 25.32
N ASP A 32 0.54 -3.28 24.36
CA ASP A 32 -0.18 -3.91 23.24
C ASP A 32 -1.07 -3.05 22.31
N GLU A 33 -0.70 -1.83 21.94
CA GLU A 33 -1.26 -1.29 20.68
C GLU A 33 -0.59 -2.03 19.50
N GLN A 34 -0.98 -3.30 19.26
CA GLN A 34 -0.73 -3.91 17.95
C GLN A 34 -1.35 -3.02 16.89
N ILE A 35 -0.52 -2.58 15.93
CA ILE A 35 -1.01 -1.78 14.81
C ILE A 35 -2.01 -2.64 14.04
N GLU A 36 -3.25 -2.19 13.98
CA GLU A 36 -4.26 -2.83 13.17
C GLU A 36 -3.86 -2.78 11.70
N VAL A 37 -4.02 -3.88 11.01
CA VAL A 37 -3.65 -4.01 9.60
C VAL A 37 -4.79 -4.58 8.77
N ILE A 38 -4.81 -4.21 7.50
CA ILE A 38 -5.66 -4.81 6.47
C ILE A 38 -4.72 -5.51 5.49
N PRO A 39 -4.98 -6.80 5.12
CA PRO A 39 -4.19 -7.48 4.12
C PRO A 39 -4.21 -6.73 2.80
N SER A 40 -3.08 -6.72 2.12
CA SER A 40 -2.95 -6.11 0.80
C SER A 40 -3.59 -6.90 -0.34
N GLY A 41 -3.93 -8.16 -0.07
CA GLY A 41 -4.31 -9.14 -1.10
C GLY A 41 -3.14 -9.97 -1.63
N SER A 42 -1.91 -9.61 -1.27
CA SER A 42 -0.67 -10.33 -1.54
C SER A 42 -0.03 -10.76 -0.22
N LEU A 43 0.11 -12.07 0.00
CA LEU A 43 0.74 -12.60 1.20
C LEU A 43 2.20 -12.15 1.32
N GLY A 44 2.94 -12.16 0.21
CA GLY A 44 4.33 -11.73 0.18
C GLY A 44 4.50 -10.25 0.50
N LEU A 45 3.59 -9.40 0.01
CA LEU A 45 3.62 -7.97 0.36
C LEU A 45 3.32 -7.75 1.84
N ASP A 46 2.34 -8.47 2.40
CA ASP A 46 2.02 -8.40 3.83
C ASP A 46 3.24 -8.80 4.69
N LEU A 47 4.00 -9.81 4.28
CA LEU A 47 5.26 -10.22 4.91
C LEU A 47 6.38 -9.19 4.70
N ALA A 48 6.50 -8.62 3.49
CA ALA A 48 7.52 -7.62 3.17
C ALA A 48 7.31 -6.32 3.97
N VAL A 49 6.07 -5.91 4.19
CA VAL A 49 5.72 -4.75 5.04
C VAL A 49 6.11 -5.00 6.50
N GLY A 50 6.19 -6.26 6.95
CA GLY A 50 6.77 -6.64 8.23
C GLY A 50 5.84 -6.51 9.44
N ILE A 51 4.60 -6.09 9.24
CA ILE A 51 3.55 -6.00 10.27
C ILE A 51 2.32 -6.85 9.92
N GLY A 52 2.40 -7.65 8.85
CA GLY A 52 1.34 -8.59 8.44
C GLY A 52 0.24 -8.00 7.56
N GLY A 53 0.40 -6.79 7.05
CA GLY A 53 -0.55 -6.11 6.16
C GLY A 53 -0.31 -4.61 6.06
N LEU A 54 -1.22 -3.90 5.43
CA LEU A 54 -1.20 -2.45 5.31
C LEU A 54 -1.73 -1.78 6.60
N PRO A 55 -1.02 -0.78 7.17
CA PRO A 55 -1.35 -0.20 8.46
C PRO A 55 -2.59 0.68 8.42
N ARG A 56 -3.51 0.49 9.36
CA ARG A 56 -4.63 1.40 9.61
C ARG A 56 -4.16 2.69 10.30
N GLY A 57 -4.94 3.75 10.17
CA GLY A 57 -4.61 5.05 10.76
C GLY A 57 -3.37 5.71 10.16
N ARG A 58 -2.97 5.32 8.94
CA ARG A 58 -1.75 5.79 8.27
C ARG A 58 -2.00 6.19 6.83
N ILE A 59 -1.13 7.08 6.34
CA ILE A 59 -1.05 7.45 4.93
C ILE A 59 -0.07 6.51 4.25
N ILE A 60 -0.50 5.93 3.13
CA ILE A 60 0.27 5.03 2.28
C ILE A 60 0.36 5.64 0.89
N GLU A 61 1.53 5.62 0.29
CA GLU A 61 1.72 5.95 -1.12
C GLU A 61 2.08 4.68 -1.89
N ILE A 62 1.34 4.40 -2.96
CA ILE A 62 1.64 3.36 -3.94
C ILE A 62 1.96 4.07 -5.25
N TYR A 63 3.19 3.95 -5.73
CA TYR A 63 3.61 4.67 -6.92
C TYR A 63 4.38 3.78 -7.90
N GLY A 64 4.35 4.16 -9.15
CA GLY A 64 5.00 3.40 -10.21
C GLY A 64 4.59 3.88 -11.59
N PRO A 65 5.17 3.29 -12.65
CA PRO A 65 4.79 3.57 -14.03
C PRO A 65 3.32 3.29 -14.30
N GLU A 66 2.83 3.78 -15.41
CA GLU A 66 1.50 3.42 -15.91
C GLU A 66 1.39 1.90 -16.14
N SER A 67 0.19 1.35 -15.93
CA SER A 67 -0.09 -0.09 -16.09
C SER A 67 0.79 -1.02 -15.25
N SER A 68 1.37 -0.53 -14.14
CA SER A 68 2.18 -1.34 -13.22
C SER A 68 1.35 -2.15 -12.20
N GLY A 69 0.03 -1.90 -12.09
CA GLY A 69 -0.87 -2.59 -11.15
C GLY A 69 -1.20 -1.83 -9.87
N LYS A 70 -0.96 -0.50 -9.82
CA LYS A 70 -1.29 0.35 -8.65
C LYS A 70 -2.75 0.23 -8.22
N THR A 71 -3.67 0.50 -9.16
CA THR A 71 -5.12 0.43 -8.93
C THR A 71 -5.55 -0.99 -8.57
N THR A 72 -4.99 -2.01 -9.23
CA THR A 72 -5.24 -3.42 -8.90
C THR A 72 -4.89 -3.73 -7.44
N LEU A 73 -3.72 -3.31 -6.97
CA LEU A 73 -3.30 -3.53 -5.58
C LEU A 73 -4.22 -2.80 -4.59
N ALA A 74 -4.60 -1.55 -4.89
CA ALA A 74 -5.53 -0.79 -4.05
C ALA A 74 -6.92 -1.43 -3.98
N LEU A 75 -7.44 -1.93 -5.11
CA LEU A 75 -8.73 -2.63 -5.16
C LEU A 75 -8.69 -3.96 -4.39
N HIS A 76 -7.58 -4.70 -4.41
CA HIS A 76 -7.42 -5.87 -3.55
C HIS A 76 -7.46 -5.51 -2.07
N ALA A 77 -6.80 -4.43 -1.65
CA ALA A 77 -6.87 -3.96 -0.27
C ALA A 77 -8.31 -3.57 0.13
N ILE A 78 -9.07 -2.91 -0.76
CA ILE A 78 -10.49 -2.62 -0.56
C ILE A 78 -11.29 -3.91 -0.39
N ALA A 79 -11.11 -4.89 -1.28
CA ALA A 79 -11.81 -6.17 -1.19
C ALA A 79 -11.51 -6.91 0.12
N GLU A 80 -10.25 -6.87 0.60
CA GLU A 80 -9.87 -7.47 1.89
C GLU A 80 -10.50 -6.73 3.08
N ALA A 81 -10.62 -5.39 3.01
CA ALA A 81 -11.30 -4.61 4.04
C ALA A 81 -12.80 -4.92 4.08
N GLN A 82 -13.47 -4.92 2.93
CA GLN A 82 -14.91 -5.20 2.83
C GLN A 82 -15.26 -6.61 3.31
N ARG A 83 -14.41 -7.62 3.03
CA ARG A 83 -14.59 -8.98 3.59
C ARG A 83 -14.56 -9.04 5.10
N ARG A 84 -13.96 -8.06 5.74
CA ARG A 84 -13.90 -7.90 7.20
C ARG A 84 -14.99 -6.97 7.74
N GLY A 85 -15.94 -6.58 6.89
CA GLY A 85 -17.03 -5.66 7.24
C GLY A 85 -16.64 -4.18 7.23
N GLY A 86 -15.48 -3.84 6.66
CA GLY A 86 -14.99 -2.46 6.57
C GLY A 86 -15.71 -1.65 5.50
N THR A 87 -15.91 -0.36 5.78
CA THR A 87 -16.47 0.63 4.84
C THR A 87 -15.35 1.27 4.05
N CYS A 88 -15.48 1.27 2.72
CA CYS A 88 -14.44 1.76 1.83
C CYS A 88 -14.96 2.87 0.91
N ALA A 89 -14.06 3.81 0.58
CA ALA A 89 -14.32 4.87 -0.36
C ALA A 89 -13.18 5.00 -1.38
N PHE A 90 -13.54 5.44 -2.59
CA PHE A 90 -12.61 5.63 -3.71
C PHE A 90 -12.86 7.00 -4.35
N ILE A 91 -11.84 7.84 -4.38
CA ILE A 91 -11.85 9.12 -5.09
C ILE A 91 -11.14 8.87 -6.43
N ASP A 92 -11.94 8.81 -7.48
CA ASP A 92 -11.51 8.55 -8.85
C ASP A 92 -11.33 9.88 -9.61
N ALA A 93 -10.17 10.51 -9.41
CA ALA A 93 -9.82 11.75 -10.08
C ALA A 93 -9.40 11.55 -11.55
N GLU A 94 -9.10 10.32 -11.97
CA GLU A 94 -8.80 9.97 -13.37
C GLU A 94 -10.06 9.61 -14.15
N HIS A 95 -11.22 9.42 -13.50
CA HIS A 95 -12.48 8.96 -14.10
C HIS A 95 -12.32 7.64 -14.88
N ALA A 96 -11.49 6.74 -14.38
CA ALA A 96 -11.06 5.54 -15.08
C ALA A 96 -11.39 4.22 -14.35
N LEU A 97 -12.08 4.27 -13.21
CA LEU A 97 -12.42 3.07 -12.47
C LEU A 97 -13.47 2.23 -13.21
N ASP A 98 -13.11 0.99 -13.55
CA ASP A 98 -14.03 0.01 -14.13
C ASP A 98 -14.70 -0.83 -13.01
N PRO A 99 -16.01 -0.68 -12.79
CA PRO A 99 -16.74 -1.45 -11.79
C PRO A 99 -16.74 -2.96 -12.09
N THR A 100 -16.70 -3.34 -13.38
CA THR A 100 -16.65 -4.74 -13.78
C THR A 100 -15.34 -5.39 -13.37
N TYR A 101 -14.23 -4.69 -13.56
CA TYR A 101 -12.92 -5.12 -13.12
C TYR A 101 -12.85 -5.18 -11.59
N ALA A 102 -13.30 -4.14 -10.89
CA ALA A 102 -13.32 -4.10 -9.42
C ALA A 102 -14.10 -5.30 -8.84
N ARG A 103 -15.28 -5.63 -9.41
CA ARG A 103 -16.08 -6.78 -8.99
C ARG A 103 -15.34 -8.10 -9.20
N LYS A 104 -14.58 -8.27 -10.29
CA LYS A 104 -13.76 -9.47 -10.54
C LYS A 104 -12.64 -9.64 -9.51
N LEU A 105 -12.11 -8.54 -8.98
CA LEU A 105 -11.11 -8.55 -7.90
C LEU A 105 -11.71 -8.84 -6.52
N GLY A 106 -13.03 -8.96 -6.43
CA GLY A 106 -13.76 -9.26 -5.20
C GLY A 106 -14.21 -8.04 -4.42
N VAL A 107 -14.20 -6.86 -5.04
CA VAL A 107 -14.79 -5.64 -4.46
C VAL A 107 -16.31 -5.72 -4.52
N ASP A 108 -16.95 -5.46 -3.40
CA ASP A 108 -18.39 -5.19 -3.33
C ASP A 108 -18.62 -3.76 -3.84
N VAL A 109 -18.90 -3.65 -5.12
CA VAL A 109 -19.06 -2.35 -5.80
C VAL A 109 -20.35 -1.65 -5.39
N ASP A 110 -21.35 -2.39 -4.94
CA ASP A 110 -22.65 -1.83 -4.55
C ASP A 110 -22.53 -1.10 -3.18
N ASN A 111 -21.55 -1.46 -2.36
CA ASN A 111 -21.23 -0.84 -1.08
C ASN A 111 -19.94 0.00 -1.11
N LEU A 112 -19.30 0.18 -2.25
CA LEU A 112 -18.14 1.06 -2.40
C LEU A 112 -18.59 2.50 -2.63
N LEU A 113 -18.21 3.42 -1.74
CA LEU A 113 -18.44 4.84 -1.95
C LEU A 113 -17.50 5.37 -3.03
N ILE A 114 -18.06 6.01 -4.05
CA ILE A 114 -17.28 6.58 -5.17
C ILE A 114 -17.50 8.08 -5.26
N SER A 115 -16.43 8.83 -5.51
CA SER A 115 -16.47 10.26 -5.83
C SER A 115 -15.57 10.55 -7.01
N GLN A 116 -16.06 11.37 -7.96
CA GLN A 116 -15.33 11.79 -9.16
C GLN A 116 -15.29 13.32 -9.20
N PRO A 117 -14.39 13.94 -8.45
CA PRO A 117 -14.27 15.39 -8.34
C PRO A 117 -13.60 16.01 -9.56
N ASP A 118 -14.01 17.23 -9.94
CA ASP A 118 -13.44 17.96 -11.06
C ASP A 118 -12.12 18.66 -10.70
N ALA A 119 -11.88 19.01 -9.43
CA ALA A 119 -10.72 19.75 -8.96
C ALA A 119 -10.02 19.06 -7.79
N GLY A 120 -8.72 19.27 -7.67
CA GLY A 120 -7.90 18.70 -6.60
C GLY A 120 -8.33 19.17 -5.20
N GLU A 121 -8.73 20.44 -5.05
CA GLU A 121 -9.27 20.96 -3.79
C GLU A 121 -10.52 20.22 -3.37
N GLN A 122 -11.45 19.97 -4.31
CA GLN A 122 -12.68 19.23 -4.04
C GLN A 122 -12.39 17.80 -3.63
N ALA A 123 -11.50 17.11 -4.33
CA ALA A 123 -11.06 15.76 -4.00
C ALA A 123 -10.52 15.66 -2.56
N LEU A 124 -9.65 16.60 -2.18
CA LEU A 124 -8.99 16.60 -0.88
C LEU A 124 -9.92 17.05 0.26
N GLU A 125 -10.91 17.90 -0.01
CA GLU A 125 -11.96 18.27 0.96
C GLU A 125 -12.94 17.11 1.20
N ILE A 126 -13.30 16.37 0.16
CA ILE A 126 -14.09 15.14 0.28
C ILE A 126 -13.30 14.11 1.10
N ALA A 127 -12.01 13.94 0.81
CA ALA A 127 -11.14 13.04 1.57
C ALA A 127 -11.09 13.42 3.07
N ASP A 128 -10.87 14.71 3.39
CA ASP A 128 -10.83 15.19 4.77
C ASP A 128 -12.17 14.94 5.48
N THR A 129 -13.28 15.18 4.80
CA THR A 129 -14.64 14.98 5.36
C THR A 129 -14.89 13.50 5.66
N LEU A 130 -14.60 12.61 4.72
CA LEU A 130 -14.77 11.18 4.89
C LEU A 130 -13.87 10.61 6.00
N VAL A 131 -12.60 11.00 6.03
CA VAL A 131 -11.66 10.57 7.09
C VAL A 131 -12.13 11.07 8.46
N ARG A 132 -12.56 12.32 8.58
CA ARG A 132 -13.02 12.91 9.85
C ARG A 132 -14.32 12.32 10.37
N SER A 133 -15.13 11.72 9.51
CA SER A 133 -16.36 11.04 9.94
C SER A 133 -16.08 9.85 10.86
N GLY A 134 -14.88 9.24 10.77
CA GLY A 134 -14.52 8.03 11.50
C GLY A 134 -15.25 6.77 11.05
N ALA A 135 -16.01 6.86 9.95
CA ALA A 135 -16.82 5.76 9.43
C ALA A 135 -16.15 4.98 8.28
N ILE A 136 -14.98 5.45 7.81
CA ILE A 136 -14.28 4.89 6.67
C ILE A 136 -13.03 4.15 7.13
N ASP A 137 -12.89 2.89 6.74
CA ASP A 137 -11.71 2.05 7.04
C ASP A 137 -10.60 2.24 6.01
N ILE A 138 -10.95 2.31 4.72
CA ILE A 138 -10.03 2.61 3.62
C ILE A 138 -10.59 3.73 2.75
N LEU A 139 -9.74 4.72 2.46
CA LEU A 139 -9.96 5.72 1.43
C LEU A 139 -8.81 5.66 0.42
N VAL A 140 -9.13 5.46 -0.85
CA VAL A 140 -8.17 5.51 -1.97
C VAL A 140 -8.37 6.79 -2.76
N VAL A 141 -7.27 7.43 -3.15
CA VAL A 141 -7.25 8.58 -4.08
C VAL A 141 -6.45 8.17 -5.32
N ASP A 142 -7.11 8.05 -6.45
CA ASP A 142 -6.53 7.66 -7.75
C ASP A 142 -6.73 8.77 -8.78
N SER A 143 -5.72 9.47 -9.18
CA SER A 143 -4.36 9.49 -8.65
C SER A 143 -3.97 10.92 -8.25
N VAL A 144 -2.86 11.04 -7.48
CA VAL A 144 -2.29 12.35 -7.13
C VAL A 144 -2.01 13.19 -8.37
N ALA A 145 -1.57 12.57 -9.48
CA ALA A 145 -1.28 13.27 -10.72
C ALA A 145 -2.50 13.98 -11.34
N ALA A 146 -3.70 13.47 -11.07
CA ALA A 146 -4.97 14.02 -11.59
C ALA A 146 -5.60 15.07 -10.66
N LEU A 147 -5.01 15.35 -9.49
CA LEU A 147 -5.49 16.38 -8.57
C LEU A 147 -5.10 17.79 -9.07
N VAL A 148 -5.73 18.23 -10.15
CA VAL A 148 -5.45 19.54 -10.75
C VAL A 148 -6.02 20.65 -9.87
N PRO A 149 -5.20 21.67 -9.48
CA PRO A 149 -5.69 22.82 -8.74
C PRO A 149 -6.73 23.60 -9.54
N ARG A 150 -7.78 24.11 -8.87
CA ARG A 150 -8.86 24.89 -9.51
C ARG A 150 -8.33 26.08 -10.30
N ALA A 151 -7.34 26.79 -9.76
CA ALA A 151 -6.71 27.91 -10.44
C ALA A 151 -6.03 27.53 -11.76
N GLU A 152 -5.61 26.29 -11.91
CA GLU A 152 -5.06 25.76 -13.16
C GLU A 152 -6.17 25.40 -14.15
N LEU A 153 -7.33 24.93 -13.67
CA LEU A 153 -8.50 24.62 -14.50
C LEU A 153 -9.19 25.89 -15.03
N GLU A 154 -9.17 26.97 -14.25
CA GLU A 154 -9.78 28.25 -14.59
C GLU A 154 -8.85 29.17 -15.39
N GLY A 155 -7.54 28.83 -15.47
CA GLY A 155 -6.54 29.56 -16.24
C GLY A 155 -6.65 29.34 -17.75
N GLU A 156 -5.96 30.17 -18.53
CA GLU A 156 -5.88 30.00 -19.98
C GLU A 156 -4.86 28.92 -20.36
N MET A 157 -5.05 28.32 -21.54
CA MET A 157 -4.11 27.33 -22.06
C MET A 157 -2.73 27.99 -22.30
N GLY A 158 -1.73 27.49 -21.56
CA GLY A 158 -0.35 28.00 -21.61
C GLY A 158 0.07 28.83 -20.40
N ASP A 159 -0.84 29.12 -19.48
CA ASP A 159 -0.50 29.77 -18.22
C ASP A 159 0.46 28.92 -17.38
N SER A 160 1.41 29.59 -16.73
CA SER A 160 2.38 28.92 -15.86
C SER A 160 1.87 28.84 -14.44
N HIS A 161 1.49 27.65 -14.01
CA HIS A 161 0.99 27.37 -12.65
C HIS A 161 2.01 26.61 -11.78
N MET A 162 3.30 26.97 -11.88
CA MET A 162 4.38 26.28 -11.18
C MET A 162 4.15 26.20 -9.68
N GLY A 163 4.21 24.97 -9.14
CA GLY A 163 4.18 24.71 -7.70
C GLY A 163 2.81 24.73 -7.05
N LEU A 164 1.71 25.07 -7.74
CA LEU A 164 0.35 25.06 -7.15
C LEU A 164 -0.04 23.67 -6.65
N HIS A 165 0.18 22.65 -7.45
CA HIS A 165 -0.09 21.26 -7.08
C HIS A 165 0.67 20.82 -5.81
N ALA A 166 1.97 21.13 -5.74
CA ALA A 166 2.77 20.81 -4.55
C ALA A 166 2.31 21.57 -3.31
N ARG A 167 1.87 22.82 -3.46
CA ARG A 167 1.29 23.64 -2.38
C ARG A 167 -0.03 23.05 -1.89
N LEU A 168 -0.92 22.67 -2.81
CA LEU A 168 -2.20 22.03 -2.51
C LEU A 168 -1.99 20.74 -1.71
N MET A 169 -1.13 19.85 -2.18
CA MET A 169 -0.80 18.61 -1.48
C MET A 169 -0.18 18.86 -0.09
N SER A 170 0.72 19.82 0.03
CA SER A 170 1.35 20.16 1.31
C SER A 170 0.32 20.68 2.33
N GLN A 171 -0.64 21.51 1.89
CA GLN A 171 -1.70 22.04 2.73
C GLN A 171 -2.67 20.94 3.17
N ALA A 172 -3.13 20.12 2.24
CA ALA A 172 -4.07 19.04 2.52
C ALA A 172 -3.47 18.00 3.48
N LEU A 173 -2.24 17.53 3.22
CA LEU A 173 -1.60 16.52 4.07
C LEU A 173 -1.37 16.99 5.50
N ARG A 174 -1.02 18.27 5.71
CA ARG A 174 -0.92 18.85 7.07
C ARG A 174 -2.25 18.78 7.82
N LYS A 175 -3.37 19.00 7.11
CA LYS A 175 -4.72 18.96 7.68
C LYS A 175 -5.19 17.53 7.95
N ILE A 176 -5.04 16.63 6.97
CA ILE A 176 -5.62 15.28 6.97
C ILE A 176 -4.84 14.32 7.89
N THR A 177 -3.50 14.45 8.00
CA THR A 177 -2.65 13.47 8.72
C THR A 177 -3.12 13.22 10.16
N GLY A 178 -3.47 14.28 10.90
CA GLY A 178 -3.95 14.14 12.27
C GLY A 178 -5.32 13.45 12.33
N SER A 179 -6.18 13.68 11.34
CA SER A 179 -7.50 13.07 11.26
C SER A 179 -7.41 11.58 10.89
N VAL A 180 -6.55 11.22 9.96
CA VAL A 180 -6.25 9.83 9.57
C VAL A 180 -5.84 8.99 10.79
N SER A 181 -4.94 9.50 11.61
CA SER A 181 -4.48 8.79 12.82
C SER A 181 -5.60 8.61 13.85
N ARG A 182 -6.43 9.65 14.06
CA ARG A 182 -7.53 9.60 15.05
C ARG A 182 -8.70 8.74 14.62
N SER A 183 -9.03 8.74 13.34
CA SER A 183 -10.15 7.95 12.79
C SER A 183 -9.78 6.50 12.52
N ASN A 184 -8.52 6.12 12.66
CA ASN A 184 -8.00 4.81 12.30
C ASN A 184 -8.26 4.43 10.82
N CYS A 185 -8.48 5.44 9.95
CA CYS A 185 -8.69 5.27 8.52
C CYS A 185 -7.35 5.03 7.82
N MET A 186 -7.27 4.07 6.90
CA MET A 186 -6.16 3.91 5.98
C MET A 186 -6.37 4.80 4.77
N LEU A 187 -5.45 5.74 4.53
CA LEU A 187 -5.52 6.64 3.36
C LEU A 187 -4.44 6.25 2.36
N ILE A 188 -4.84 5.75 1.20
CA ILE A 188 -3.95 5.33 0.11
C ILE A 188 -3.97 6.37 -0.99
N PHE A 189 -2.80 6.91 -1.33
CA PHE A 189 -2.58 7.72 -2.52
C PHE A 189 -1.90 6.89 -3.60
N LEU A 190 -2.51 6.81 -4.76
CA LEU A 190 -1.88 6.28 -5.97
C LEU A 190 -1.15 7.41 -6.69
N ASN A 191 0.10 7.17 -7.10
CA ASN A 191 0.92 8.22 -7.69
C ASN A 191 1.66 7.71 -8.93
N GLN A 192 2.01 8.65 -9.80
CA GLN A 192 2.74 8.38 -11.04
C GLN A 192 4.19 8.85 -10.90
N ILE A 193 5.08 8.18 -11.62
CA ILE A 193 6.49 8.58 -11.75
C ILE A 193 6.61 9.64 -12.84
N ARG A 194 7.43 10.63 -12.60
CA ARG A 194 7.87 11.65 -13.55
C ARG A 194 9.39 11.72 -13.55
N MET A 195 9.96 12.16 -14.67
CA MET A 195 11.40 12.35 -14.80
C MET A 195 11.76 13.80 -14.49
N LYS A 196 12.72 14.01 -13.61
CA LYS A 196 13.31 15.33 -13.35
C LYS A 196 14.15 15.73 -14.57
N ILE A 197 13.92 16.91 -15.12
CA ILE A 197 14.71 17.46 -16.23
C ILE A 197 16.06 17.94 -15.68
N GLY A 198 17.16 17.62 -16.39
CA GLY A 198 18.50 18.12 -16.08
C GLY A 198 19.28 17.36 -15.01
N VAL A 199 18.77 16.23 -14.51
CA VAL A 199 19.52 15.34 -13.59
C VAL A 199 20.48 14.48 -14.41
N MET A 200 21.80 14.80 -14.32
CA MET A 200 22.86 14.03 -15.01
C MET A 200 23.41 12.88 -14.16
N PHE A 201 23.28 12.94 -12.83
CA PHE A 201 23.75 11.94 -11.89
C PHE A 201 22.67 11.66 -10.83
N GLY A 202 22.60 10.41 -10.34
CA GLY A 202 21.59 9.97 -9.39
C GLY A 202 20.28 9.54 -10.06
N ASN A 203 19.22 9.37 -9.26
CA ASN A 203 17.92 8.89 -9.74
C ASN A 203 17.07 10.08 -10.27
N PRO A 204 16.78 10.15 -11.59
CA PRO A 204 15.95 11.20 -12.16
C PRO A 204 14.46 11.04 -11.85
N GLU A 205 14.03 9.88 -11.33
CA GLU A 205 12.63 9.59 -11.10
C GLU A 205 12.11 10.34 -9.86
N THR A 206 10.93 10.88 -9.96
CA THR A 206 10.22 11.53 -8.86
C THR A 206 8.72 11.29 -8.98
N THR A 207 7.99 11.41 -7.88
CA THR A 207 6.53 11.34 -7.88
C THR A 207 5.90 12.71 -8.04
N THR A 208 4.65 12.78 -8.54
CA THR A 208 3.90 14.03 -8.67
C THR A 208 3.45 14.58 -7.31
N GLY A 209 3.05 15.85 -7.25
CA GLY A 209 2.53 16.47 -6.02
C GLY A 209 3.60 16.99 -5.07
N GLY A 210 4.86 17.06 -5.51
CA GLY A 210 5.99 17.57 -4.70
C GLY A 210 6.46 16.58 -3.63
N ASN A 211 7.16 17.09 -2.62
CA ASN A 211 7.79 16.23 -1.60
C ASN A 211 6.91 15.94 -0.38
N ALA A 212 5.77 16.63 -0.21
CA ALA A 212 4.98 16.52 1.01
C ALA A 212 4.54 15.07 1.29
N LEU A 213 4.02 14.36 0.28
CA LEU A 213 3.56 12.98 0.44
C LEU A 213 4.69 12.04 0.85
N LYS A 214 5.92 12.25 0.33
CA LYS A 214 7.10 11.47 0.73
C LYS A 214 7.37 11.56 2.24
N PHE A 215 7.13 12.72 2.87
CA PHE A 215 7.32 12.92 4.31
C PHE A 215 6.14 12.39 5.13
N TYR A 216 4.91 12.68 4.72
CA TYR A 216 3.70 12.31 5.48
C TYR A 216 3.38 10.82 5.40
N ALA A 217 3.63 10.16 4.28
CA ALA A 217 3.42 8.73 4.15
C ALA A 217 4.22 7.94 5.20
N SER A 218 3.56 6.99 5.86
CA SER A 218 4.18 6.04 6.77
C SER A 218 4.75 4.83 6.03
N LEU A 219 4.14 4.49 4.90
CA LEU A 219 4.54 3.41 4.02
C LEU A 219 4.56 3.92 2.57
N ARG A 220 5.63 3.65 1.84
CA ARG A 220 5.75 3.93 0.41
C ARG A 220 6.12 2.65 -0.33
N LEU A 221 5.30 2.30 -1.29
CA LEU A 221 5.40 1.10 -2.11
C LEU A 221 5.66 1.50 -3.56
N GLU A 222 6.79 1.10 -4.09
CA GLU A 222 7.09 1.21 -5.50
C GLU A 222 6.65 -0.07 -6.21
N ILE A 223 5.79 0.06 -7.23
CA ILE A 223 5.27 -1.07 -8.01
C ILE A 223 5.72 -0.98 -9.46
N ARG A 224 6.33 -2.05 -9.98
CA ARG A 224 6.83 -2.12 -11.35
C ARG A 224 6.46 -3.45 -12.01
N ARG A 225 6.07 -3.38 -13.25
CA ARG A 225 6.00 -4.57 -14.11
C ARG A 225 7.41 -4.97 -14.52
N ILE A 226 7.79 -6.22 -14.27
CA ILE A 226 9.12 -6.76 -14.57
C ILE A 226 9.10 -7.81 -15.69
N GLY A 227 7.92 -8.35 -16.03
CA GLY A 227 7.79 -9.35 -17.07
C GLY A 227 6.34 -9.48 -17.55
N GLN A 228 6.15 -10.29 -18.59
CA GLN A 228 4.85 -10.70 -19.09
C GLN A 228 4.66 -12.21 -18.82
N ILE A 229 3.44 -12.58 -18.45
CA ILE A 229 3.02 -13.96 -18.31
C ILE A 229 2.27 -14.32 -19.59
N LYS A 230 2.73 -15.38 -20.25
CA LYS A 230 2.13 -15.88 -21.48
C LYS A 230 1.54 -17.27 -21.25
N ASP A 231 0.37 -17.48 -21.78
CA ASP A 231 -0.18 -18.81 -22.04
C ASP A 231 -0.13 -19.04 -23.56
N ARG A 232 0.78 -19.93 -23.99
CA ARG A 232 1.14 -20.12 -25.40
C ARG A 232 1.61 -18.81 -26.05
N GLU A 233 0.83 -18.20 -26.94
CA GLU A 233 1.13 -16.94 -27.62
C GLU A 233 0.46 -15.72 -27.02
N GLU A 234 -0.56 -15.92 -26.16
CA GLU A 234 -1.32 -14.85 -25.55
C GLU A 234 -0.70 -14.35 -24.24
N VAL A 235 -0.67 -13.03 -24.06
CA VAL A 235 -0.26 -12.42 -22.80
C VAL A 235 -1.46 -12.43 -21.85
N VAL A 236 -1.40 -13.24 -20.80
CA VAL A 236 -2.48 -13.45 -19.83
C VAL A 236 -2.26 -12.71 -18.51
N GLY A 237 -1.11 -12.09 -18.32
CA GLY A 237 -0.81 -11.37 -17.10
C GLY A 237 0.58 -10.72 -17.12
N ASN A 238 0.90 -10.10 -16.00
CA ASN A 238 2.20 -9.47 -15.78
C ASN A 238 2.84 -9.99 -14.50
N GLN A 239 4.14 -10.23 -14.54
CA GLN A 239 4.95 -10.36 -13.35
C GLN A 239 5.26 -8.97 -12.81
N THR A 240 4.97 -8.75 -11.55
CA THR A 240 5.03 -7.44 -10.91
C THR A 240 5.94 -7.53 -9.68
N ARG A 241 6.78 -6.51 -9.50
CA ARG A 241 7.62 -6.33 -8.32
C ARG A 241 7.09 -5.16 -7.51
N VAL A 242 7.00 -5.33 -6.19
CA VAL A 242 6.74 -4.26 -5.23
C VAL A 242 7.92 -4.13 -4.28
N LYS A 243 8.49 -2.94 -4.18
CA LYS A 243 9.56 -2.58 -3.25
C LYS A 243 8.99 -1.70 -2.15
N VAL A 244 9.28 -2.03 -0.89
CA VAL A 244 8.96 -1.21 0.28
C VAL A 244 10.04 -0.16 0.44
N VAL A 245 9.86 1.02 -0.15
CA VAL A 245 10.90 2.07 -0.20
C VAL A 245 10.99 2.84 1.13
N LYS A 246 9.84 3.02 1.80
CA LYS A 246 9.77 3.67 3.12
C LYS A 246 8.80 2.92 4.01
N ASN A 247 9.21 2.71 5.25
CA ASN A 247 8.36 2.11 6.27
C ASN A 247 8.72 2.69 7.64
N LYS A 248 7.75 3.34 8.30
CA LYS A 248 7.93 3.88 9.66
C LYS A 248 7.59 2.86 10.76
N LEU A 249 7.14 1.65 10.39
CA LEU A 249 6.57 0.66 11.32
C LEU A 249 7.43 -0.60 11.42
N ALA A 250 8.25 -0.88 10.40
CA ALA A 250 9.18 -2.00 10.34
C ALA A 250 10.36 -1.63 9.42
N PRO A 251 11.46 -2.41 9.40
CA PRO A 251 12.58 -2.16 8.48
C PRO A 251 12.11 -2.15 7.02
N PRO A 252 12.48 -1.08 6.26
CA PRO A 252 12.16 -0.95 4.84
C PRO A 252 13.07 -1.81 3.93
N PHE A 253 13.00 -1.57 2.62
CA PHE A 253 13.85 -2.10 1.55
C PHE A 253 13.67 -3.59 1.26
N ARG A 254 12.53 -4.16 1.70
CA ARG A 254 12.11 -5.49 1.26
C ARG A 254 11.38 -5.38 -0.07
N GLN A 255 11.53 -6.42 -0.89
CA GLN A 255 10.82 -6.52 -2.16
C GLN A 255 10.14 -7.88 -2.31
N VAL A 256 9.04 -7.87 -3.03
CA VAL A 256 8.27 -9.06 -3.35
C VAL A 256 7.89 -9.04 -4.83
N GLU A 257 7.82 -10.21 -5.42
CA GLU A 257 7.35 -10.41 -6.79
C GLU A 257 6.14 -11.33 -6.76
N PHE A 258 5.13 -10.96 -7.53
CA PHE A 258 3.92 -11.74 -7.72
C PHE A 258 3.32 -11.53 -9.11
N ASP A 259 2.46 -12.44 -9.50
CA ASP A 259 1.76 -12.40 -10.78
C ASP A 259 0.45 -11.61 -10.63
N ILE A 260 0.19 -10.69 -11.55
CA ILE A 260 -1.12 -10.07 -11.76
C ILE A 260 -1.69 -10.65 -13.05
N MET A 261 -2.75 -11.44 -12.92
CA MET A 261 -3.47 -12.06 -14.04
C MET A 261 -4.54 -11.11 -14.57
N TYR A 262 -4.69 -11.01 -15.88
CA TYR A 262 -5.72 -10.15 -16.47
C TYR A 262 -7.12 -10.66 -16.15
N GLY A 263 -7.94 -9.78 -15.60
CA GLY A 263 -9.31 -10.13 -15.20
C GLY A 263 -9.45 -10.88 -13.87
N GLU A 264 -8.34 -11.34 -13.25
CA GLU A 264 -8.36 -12.05 -11.96
C GLU A 264 -7.61 -11.29 -10.85
N GLY A 265 -6.64 -10.42 -11.23
CA GLY A 265 -5.79 -9.69 -10.30
C GLY A 265 -4.63 -10.51 -9.76
N ILE A 266 -4.24 -10.28 -8.51
CA ILE A 266 -3.09 -10.92 -7.87
C ILE A 266 -3.33 -12.43 -7.72
N SER A 267 -2.40 -13.23 -8.24
CA SER A 267 -2.44 -14.70 -8.18
C SER A 267 -2.04 -15.21 -6.79
N LYS A 268 -2.97 -15.19 -5.83
CA LYS A 268 -2.73 -15.63 -4.45
C LYS A 268 -2.13 -17.04 -4.36
N VAL A 269 -2.65 -17.95 -5.16
CA VAL A 269 -2.19 -19.36 -5.17
C VAL A 269 -0.79 -19.49 -5.75
N GLY A 270 -0.47 -18.70 -6.80
CA GLY A 270 0.88 -18.64 -7.36
C GLY A 270 1.89 -18.13 -6.35
N GLU A 271 1.54 -17.06 -5.68
CA GLU A 271 2.37 -16.46 -4.63
C GLU A 271 2.56 -17.42 -3.43
N LEU A 272 1.49 -18.08 -3.00
CA LEU A 272 1.55 -19.07 -1.94
C LEU A 272 2.50 -20.23 -2.28
N LEU A 273 2.46 -20.73 -3.52
CA LEU A 273 3.35 -21.77 -3.98
C LEU A 273 4.82 -21.31 -3.95
N ASP A 274 5.10 -20.10 -4.46
CA ASP A 274 6.45 -19.56 -4.53
C ASP A 274 7.01 -19.26 -3.13
N LEU A 275 6.21 -18.73 -2.23
CA LEU A 275 6.58 -18.49 -0.83
C LEU A 275 6.75 -19.80 -0.07
N GLY A 276 5.89 -20.79 -0.31
CA GLY A 276 6.00 -22.12 0.27
C GLY A 276 7.32 -22.81 -0.11
N VAL A 277 7.76 -22.65 -1.36
CA VAL A 277 9.07 -23.16 -1.81
C VAL A 277 10.20 -22.39 -1.13
N LYS A 278 10.14 -21.05 -1.07
CA LYS A 278 11.16 -20.23 -0.39
C LYS A 278 11.29 -20.55 1.09
N ALA A 279 10.20 -20.91 1.74
CA ALA A 279 10.17 -21.31 3.15
C ALA A 279 10.56 -22.77 3.39
N GLY A 280 10.77 -23.57 2.34
CA GLY A 280 11.03 -25.00 2.47
C GLY A 280 9.81 -25.83 2.93
N ILE A 281 8.60 -25.23 2.90
CA ILE A 281 7.33 -25.87 3.25
C ILE A 281 6.84 -26.71 2.07
N VAL A 282 6.97 -26.17 0.85
CA VAL A 282 6.71 -26.89 -0.40
C VAL A 282 8.05 -27.31 -0.99
N GLU A 283 8.21 -28.60 -1.20
CA GLU A 283 9.40 -29.16 -1.82
C GLU A 283 9.31 -29.03 -3.35
N LYS A 284 10.40 -28.55 -3.97
CA LYS A 284 10.54 -28.52 -5.43
C LYS A 284 11.70 -29.40 -5.87
N SER A 285 11.40 -30.47 -6.57
CA SER A 285 12.38 -31.39 -7.14
C SER A 285 12.23 -31.44 -8.67
N GLY A 286 13.16 -30.78 -9.39
CA GLY A 286 13.02 -30.58 -10.83
C GLY A 286 11.72 -29.81 -11.17
N ALA A 287 10.86 -30.44 -11.97
CA ALA A 287 9.57 -29.88 -12.31
C ALA A 287 8.43 -30.21 -11.32
N TRP A 288 8.68 -31.06 -10.33
CA TRP A 288 7.66 -31.53 -9.39
C TRP A 288 7.60 -30.67 -8.14
N PHE A 289 6.38 -30.39 -7.71
CA PHE A 289 6.07 -29.76 -6.45
C PHE A 289 5.40 -30.77 -5.52
N SER A 290 5.82 -30.80 -4.25
CA SER A 290 5.28 -31.69 -3.22
C SER A 290 5.06 -30.96 -1.91
N TYR A 291 4.03 -31.35 -1.16
CA TYR A 291 3.78 -30.87 0.18
C TYR A 291 3.43 -32.07 1.06
N ASP A 292 4.10 -32.18 2.20
CA ASP A 292 3.90 -33.28 3.15
C ASP A 292 3.94 -34.67 2.49
N SER A 293 4.97 -34.91 1.66
CA SER A 293 5.19 -36.12 0.86
C SER A 293 4.14 -36.37 -0.25
N GLN A 294 3.13 -35.51 -0.40
CA GLN A 294 2.13 -35.60 -1.46
C GLN A 294 2.55 -34.75 -2.66
N ARG A 295 2.54 -35.32 -3.87
CA ARG A 295 2.75 -34.57 -5.11
C ARG A 295 1.54 -33.67 -5.38
N ILE A 296 1.77 -32.36 -5.54
CA ILE A 296 0.73 -31.37 -5.83
C ILE A 296 0.72 -30.91 -7.29
N GLY A 297 1.77 -31.21 -8.07
CA GLY A 297 1.75 -30.94 -9.51
C GLY A 297 3.12 -31.06 -10.16
N GLN A 298 3.11 -31.33 -11.46
CA GLN A 298 4.27 -31.21 -12.33
C GLN A 298 4.19 -29.89 -13.10
N GLY A 299 5.12 -28.99 -12.85
CA GLY A 299 5.11 -27.61 -13.32
C GLY A 299 4.28 -26.70 -12.43
N ARG A 300 4.60 -25.40 -12.51
CA ARG A 300 4.00 -24.36 -11.64
C ARG A 300 2.50 -24.23 -11.86
N GLU A 301 2.02 -24.25 -13.09
CA GLU A 301 0.60 -24.08 -13.41
C GLU A 301 -0.25 -25.26 -12.92
N ASN A 302 0.22 -26.50 -13.07
CA ASN A 302 -0.51 -27.65 -12.53
C ASN A 302 -0.55 -27.63 -11.00
N ALA A 303 0.54 -27.21 -10.33
CA ALA A 303 0.54 -27.05 -8.88
C ALA A 303 -0.43 -25.94 -8.41
N LYS A 304 -0.49 -24.82 -9.14
CA LYS A 304 -1.49 -23.75 -8.89
C LYS A 304 -2.90 -24.27 -9.04
N GLN A 305 -3.19 -25.01 -10.11
CA GLN A 305 -4.51 -25.57 -10.34
C GLN A 305 -4.90 -26.55 -9.23
N PHE A 306 -3.99 -27.43 -8.84
CA PHE A 306 -4.21 -28.37 -7.75
C PHE A 306 -4.56 -27.64 -6.44
N LEU A 307 -3.83 -26.57 -6.08
CA LEU A 307 -4.09 -25.79 -4.87
C LEU A 307 -5.42 -25.00 -4.95
N ARG A 308 -5.84 -24.57 -6.16
CA ARG A 308 -7.18 -23.96 -6.36
C ARG A 308 -8.31 -24.94 -6.06
N GLU A 309 -8.13 -26.19 -6.42
CA GLU A 309 -9.10 -27.27 -6.21
C GLU A 309 -9.09 -27.80 -4.76
N HIS A 310 -7.94 -27.69 -4.07
CA HIS A 310 -7.72 -28.20 -2.72
C HIS A 310 -7.48 -27.06 -1.71
N ARG A 311 -8.52 -26.25 -1.47
CA ARG A 311 -8.42 -25.05 -0.62
C ARG A 311 -7.90 -25.33 0.78
N ALA A 312 -8.36 -26.42 1.43
CA ALA A 312 -7.89 -26.79 2.76
C ALA A 312 -6.36 -27.00 2.82
N LEU A 313 -5.77 -27.53 1.73
CA LEU A 313 -4.33 -27.70 1.62
C LEU A 313 -3.62 -26.36 1.42
N ALA A 314 -4.19 -25.48 0.59
CA ALA A 314 -3.67 -24.13 0.39
C ALA A 314 -3.70 -23.33 1.70
N ASP A 315 -4.79 -23.40 2.46
CA ASP A 315 -4.91 -22.75 3.77
C ASP A 315 -3.87 -23.29 4.78
N ALA A 316 -3.64 -24.60 4.79
CA ALA A 316 -2.61 -25.21 5.64
C ALA A 316 -1.18 -24.76 5.28
N ILE A 317 -0.89 -24.62 3.98
CA ILE A 317 0.39 -24.07 3.50
C ILE A 317 0.50 -22.60 3.92
N GLU A 318 -0.56 -21.79 3.76
CA GLU A 318 -0.57 -20.38 4.14
C GLU A 318 -0.28 -20.18 5.63
N VAL A 319 -0.89 -20.97 6.51
CA VAL A 319 -0.63 -20.91 7.95
C VAL A 319 0.85 -21.15 8.23
N LYS A 320 1.43 -22.21 7.68
CA LYS A 320 2.86 -22.51 7.84
C LYS A 320 3.77 -21.42 7.27
N VAL A 321 3.42 -20.84 6.11
CA VAL A 321 4.16 -19.71 5.52
C VAL A 321 4.15 -18.51 6.47
N ARG A 322 3.02 -18.20 7.08
CA ARG A 322 2.90 -17.11 8.06
C ARG A 322 3.72 -17.37 9.33
N GLU A 323 3.77 -18.61 9.81
CA GLU A 323 4.61 -19.02 10.95
C GLU A 323 6.11 -18.85 10.65
N HIS A 324 6.52 -19.06 9.39
CA HIS A 324 7.90 -18.87 8.93
C HIS A 324 8.19 -17.46 8.40
N SER A 325 7.31 -16.51 8.69
CA SER A 325 7.37 -15.14 8.16
C SER A 325 8.70 -14.42 8.39
N GLY A 326 9.34 -14.62 9.54
CA GLY A 326 10.65 -14.03 9.87
C GLY A 326 11.77 -14.50 8.95
N VAL A 327 11.80 -15.78 8.61
CA VAL A 327 12.79 -16.36 7.69
C VAL A 327 12.56 -15.83 6.28
N ILE A 328 11.31 -15.84 5.81
CA ILE A 328 10.93 -15.36 4.49
C ILE A 328 11.24 -13.86 4.34
N ALA A 329 10.89 -13.06 5.34
CA ALA A 329 11.12 -11.63 5.33
C ALA A 329 12.62 -11.26 5.19
N ASN A 330 13.53 -12.05 5.76
CA ASN A 330 14.96 -11.84 5.61
C ASN A 330 15.46 -12.15 4.19
N THR A 331 14.80 -13.06 3.47
CA THR A 331 15.14 -13.36 2.06
C THR A 331 14.58 -12.34 1.07
N MET A 332 13.73 -11.43 1.53
CA MET A 332 13.10 -10.38 0.72
C MET A 332 13.86 -9.05 0.71
N LEU A 333 15.00 -8.97 1.41
CA LEU A 333 15.83 -7.75 1.40
C LEU A 333 16.31 -7.50 -0.04
N ALA A 334 16.06 -6.29 -0.54
CA ALA A 334 16.62 -5.82 -1.80
C ALA A 334 18.13 -5.67 -1.65
N ALA A 335 18.88 -5.97 -2.71
CA ALA A 335 20.28 -5.53 -2.77
C ALA A 335 20.33 -4.00 -2.66
N PRO A 336 21.32 -3.40 -1.99
CA PRO A 336 21.46 -1.94 -1.96
C PRO A 336 21.56 -1.43 -3.41
N ASP A 337 20.63 -0.54 -3.78
CA ASP A 337 20.77 0.23 -5.02
C ASP A 337 21.73 1.38 -4.72
N ASP A 338 22.84 1.47 -5.45
CA ASP A 338 23.87 2.53 -5.33
C ASP A 338 23.29 3.96 -5.49
N THR A 339 22.00 4.08 -5.81
CA THR A 339 21.28 5.34 -6.04
C THR A 339 20.55 5.89 -4.80
N GLU A 340 20.31 5.08 -3.75
CA GLU A 340 19.54 5.53 -2.58
C GLU A 340 20.37 6.25 -1.50
N GLU A 341 21.71 6.05 -1.48
CA GLU A 341 22.60 6.77 -0.54
C GLU A 341 22.66 8.28 -0.83
N ALA A 342 22.36 8.71 -2.06
CA ALA A 342 22.36 10.11 -2.44
C ALA A 342 21.10 10.90 -2.00
N GLU A 343 19.94 10.25 -1.84
CA GLU A 343 18.69 10.91 -1.39
C GLU A 343 18.61 11.06 0.15
N ALA A 344 19.40 10.31 0.91
CA ALA A 344 19.42 10.40 2.38
C ALA A 344 20.35 11.51 2.88
N ALA A 345 21.18 12.10 2.00
CA ALA A 345 22.18 13.11 2.32
C ALA A 345 21.76 14.56 1.93
N GLU A 346 20.62 14.74 1.27
CA GLU A 346 19.99 16.04 0.99
C GLU A 346 18.71 16.23 1.86
#